data_c4f529e71fdf17686d5ee12f8607c59c
#
_entry.id   c4f529e71fdf17686d5ee12f8607c59c
#
_cell.length_a   1.000
_cell.length_b   1.000
_cell.length_c   1.000
_cell.angle_alpha   90.00
_cell.angle_beta   90.00
_cell.angle_gamma   90.00
#
_symmetry.space_group_name_H-M   'P 1'
#
loop_
_entity.id
_entity.type
_entity.pdbx_description
1 polymer ?
#
loop_
_entity_poly.entity_id
_entity_poly.type
_entity_poly.pdbx_seq_one_letter_code
_entity_poly.pdbx_strand_id
1 'polypeptide(L)'
;MGRPKQFNREGVLDRAIPVFWKHGFANTTLQHLEEATGVNKSGLYSEFKDKVDLFLASLERYAQTRGAEILTAQPLGWGNH
;
A
#
# COMPACT_ATOMS: atom_id res chain seq x y z
N MET A 1 -21.27 -6.81 15.14
CA MET A 1 -20.72 -6.59 14.79
C MET A 1 -20.19 -7.19 13.83
N GLY A 2 -20.24 -7.54 13.33
CA GLY A 2 -19.87 -8.20 12.48
C GLY A 2 -18.63 -8.20 12.00
N ARG A 3 -18.04 -8.76 11.34
CA ARG A 3 -16.93 -8.66 10.87
C ARG A 3 -17.08 -8.52 9.58
N PRO A 4 -17.39 -7.68 9.03
CA PRO A 4 -17.58 -7.34 7.75
C PRO A 4 -16.52 -7.82 6.87
N LYS A 5 -15.34 -7.43 6.97
CA LYS A 5 -14.34 -7.81 6.10
C LYS A 5 -13.40 -8.70 6.75
N GLN A 6 -12.73 -9.52 6.00
CA GLN A 6 -11.76 -10.36 6.54
C GLN A 6 -10.50 -9.63 6.70
N PHE A 7 -10.30 -8.49 6.12
CA PHE A 7 -9.08 -7.73 6.27
C PHE A 7 -9.39 -6.26 6.16
N ASN A 8 -8.48 -5.43 6.60
CA ASN A 8 -8.61 -4.02 6.53
C ASN A 8 -7.88 -3.55 5.29
N ARG A 9 -8.57 -2.89 4.40
CA ARG A 9 -7.99 -2.44 3.15
C ARG A 9 -6.75 -1.58 3.37
N GLU A 10 -6.81 -0.66 4.32
CA GLU A 10 -5.68 0.20 4.58
C GLU A 10 -4.51 -0.55 5.17
N GLY A 11 -4.78 -1.53 5.99
CA GLY A 11 -3.73 -2.38 6.54
C GLY A 11 -3.05 -3.18 5.45
N VAL A 12 -3.81 -3.64 4.47
CA VAL A 12 -3.25 -4.37 3.35
C VAL A 12 -2.32 -3.46 2.56
N LEU A 13 -2.76 -2.24 2.31
CA LEU A 13 -1.92 -1.30 1.57
C LEU A 13 -0.64 -0.98 2.33
N ASP A 14 -0.75 -0.77 3.64
CA ASP A 14 0.42 -0.49 4.45
C ASP A 14 1.44 -1.62 4.41
N ARG A 15 0.96 -2.85 4.30
CA ARG A 15 1.86 -3.99 4.23
C ARG A 15 2.40 -4.23 2.83
N ALA A 16 1.66 -3.80 1.81
CA ALA A 16 2.10 -3.96 0.44
C ALA A 16 3.18 -2.96 0.07
N ILE A 17 3.13 -1.78 0.63
CA ILE A 17 4.09 -0.73 0.31
C ILE A 17 5.55 -1.19 0.44
N PRO A 18 5.98 -1.75 1.57
CA PRO A 18 7.38 -2.14 1.67
C PRO A 18 7.75 -3.27 0.71
N VAL A 19 6.78 -4.07 0.32
CA VAL A 19 7.04 -5.16 -0.63
C VAL A 19 7.38 -4.58 -1.99
N PHE A 20 6.62 -3.57 -2.42
CA PHE A 20 6.89 -2.93 -3.69
C PHE A 20 8.21 -2.16 -3.64
N TRP A 21 8.55 -1.59 -2.50
CA TRP A 21 9.80 -0.90 -2.37
C TRP A 21 10.98 -1.88 -2.43
N LYS A 22 10.81 -3.03 -1.83
CA LYS A 22 11.88 -4.00 -1.79
C LYS A 22 12.13 -4.68 -3.12
N HIS A 23 11.07 -5.09 -3.79
CA HIS A 23 11.19 -5.86 -5.01
C HIS A 23 10.98 -5.05 -6.29
N GLY A 24 10.36 -3.91 -6.20
CA GLY A 24 9.97 -3.14 -7.38
C GLY A 24 8.67 -3.72 -7.91
N PHE A 25 7.97 -2.94 -8.70
CA PHE A 25 6.69 -3.38 -9.21
C PHE A 25 6.82 -4.64 -10.06
N ALA A 26 7.76 -4.65 -10.96
CA ALA A 26 7.90 -5.76 -11.90
C ALA A 26 8.23 -7.07 -11.21
N ASN A 27 9.03 -6.99 -10.17
CA ASN A 27 9.46 -8.19 -9.47
C ASN A 27 8.60 -8.58 -8.28
N THR A 28 7.66 -7.76 -7.92
CA THR A 28 6.76 -8.09 -6.83
C THR A 28 5.77 -9.12 -7.33
N THR A 29 5.74 -10.28 -6.72
CA THR A 29 4.82 -11.33 -7.13
C THR A 29 3.62 -11.35 -6.22
N LEU A 30 2.57 -12.02 -6.67
CA LEU A 30 1.39 -12.16 -5.86
C LEU A 30 1.71 -12.89 -4.57
N GLN A 31 2.61 -13.87 -4.64
CA GLN A 31 3.00 -14.61 -3.47
C GLN A 31 3.67 -13.70 -2.44
N HIS A 32 4.51 -12.78 -2.89
CA HIS A 32 5.11 -11.80 -1.99
C HIS A 32 4.03 -11.01 -1.27
N LEU A 33 3.01 -10.62 -2.02
CA LEU A 33 1.94 -9.82 -1.45
C LEU A 33 1.08 -10.63 -0.49
N GLU A 34 0.84 -11.89 -0.82
CA GLU A 34 0.07 -12.74 0.07
C GLU A 34 0.80 -12.93 1.40
N GLU A 35 2.09 -13.12 1.32
CA GLU A 35 2.88 -13.34 2.53
C GLU A 35 2.96 -12.09 3.38
N ALA A 36 3.10 -10.96 2.75
CA ALA A 36 3.24 -9.72 3.48
C ALA A 36 1.93 -9.26 4.10
N THR A 37 0.83 -9.47 3.39
CA THR A 37 -0.46 -8.98 3.86
C THR A 37 -1.24 -9.99 4.67
N GLY A 38 -0.91 -11.26 4.51
CA GLY A 38 -1.67 -12.30 5.18
C GLY A 38 -3.00 -12.57 4.51
N VAL A 39 -3.21 -12.02 3.32
CA VAL A 39 -4.46 -12.17 2.59
C VAL A 39 -4.18 -12.94 1.32
N ASN A 40 -4.95 -13.95 1.02
CA ASN A 40 -4.69 -14.77 -0.14
C ASN A 40 -5.15 -14.08 -1.43
N LYS A 41 -4.83 -14.69 -2.56
CA LYS A 41 -5.12 -14.13 -3.85
C LYS A 41 -6.58 -13.73 -4.00
N SER A 42 -7.46 -14.60 -3.57
CA SER A 42 -8.88 -14.36 -3.69
C SER A 42 -9.28 -13.11 -2.92
N GLY A 43 -8.77 -12.97 -1.72
CA GLY A 43 -9.07 -11.81 -0.90
C GLY A 43 -8.50 -10.54 -1.49
N LEU A 44 -7.27 -10.62 -1.97
CA LEU A 44 -6.64 -9.44 -2.55
C LEU A 44 -7.39 -8.97 -3.79
N TYR A 45 -7.73 -9.90 -4.67
CA TYR A 45 -8.37 -9.52 -5.91
C TYR A 45 -9.89 -9.32 -5.78
N SER A 46 -10.42 -9.55 -4.63
CA SER A 46 -11.81 -9.15 -4.40
C SER A 46 -11.85 -7.66 -4.11
N GLU A 47 -10.75 -7.12 -3.60
CA GLU A 47 -10.70 -5.71 -3.25
C GLU A 47 -9.97 -4.87 -4.31
N PHE A 48 -8.98 -5.44 -4.95
CA PHE A 48 -8.18 -4.74 -5.96
C PHE A 48 -8.27 -5.50 -7.27
N LYS A 49 -8.44 -4.76 -8.36
CA LYS A 49 -8.61 -5.35 -9.62
C LYS A 49 -7.48 -6.25 -10.06
N ASP A 50 -6.27 -5.79 -9.90
CA ASP A 50 -5.09 -6.56 -10.27
C ASP A 50 -3.89 -5.95 -9.56
N LYS A 51 -2.70 -6.41 -9.92
CA LYS A 51 -1.48 -5.94 -9.26
C LYS A 51 -1.26 -4.45 -9.49
N VAL A 52 -1.60 -3.97 -10.68
CA VAL A 52 -1.46 -2.55 -10.98
C VAL A 52 -2.35 -1.73 -10.08
N ASP A 53 -3.58 -2.16 -9.92
CA ASP A 53 -4.53 -1.47 -9.09
C ASP A 53 -4.04 -1.43 -7.64
N LEU A 54 -3.53 -2.55 -7.16
CA LEU A 54 -3.00 -2.62 -5.81
C LEU A 54 -1.79 -1.71 -5.67
N PHE A 55 -0.94 -1.68 -6.67
CA PHE A 55 0.25 -0.84 -6.65
C PHE A 55 -0.13 0.63 -6.59
N LEU A 56 -1.07 1.04 -7.45
CA LEU A 56 -1.50 2.43 -7.48
C LEU A 56 -2.18 2.83 -6.17
N ALA A 57 -2.98 1.94 -5.61
CA ALA A 57 -3.62 2.21 -4.34
C ALA A 57 -2.57 2.33 -3.23
N SER A 58 -1.52 1.53 -3.30
CA SER A 58 -0.44 1.60 -2.33
C SER A 58 0.31 2.92 -2.42
N LEU A 59 0.54 3.39 -3.64
CA LEU A 59 1.22 4.66 -3.81
C LEU A 59 0.37 5.80 -3.28
N GLU A 60 -0.92 5.72 -3.52
CA GLU A 60 -1.83 6.74 -3.05
C GLU A 60 -1.85 6.77 -1.53
N ARG A 61 -1.90 5.59 -0.93
CA ARG A 61 -1.88 5.49 0.52
C ARG A 61 -0.58 6.03 1.07
N TYR A 62 0.53 5.71 0.44
CA TYR A 62 1.83 6.18 0.87
C TYR A 62 1.89 7.70 0.81
N ALA A 63 1.38 8.27 -0.26
CA ALA A 63 1.37 9.73 -0.40
C ALA A 63 0.50 10.37 0.66
N GLN A 64 -0.61 9.77 0.98
CA GLN A 64 -1.50 10.33 1.99
C GLN A 64 -0.88 10.31 3.37
N THR A 65 -0.19 9.25 3.71
CA THR A 65 0.34 9.12 5.05
C THR A 65 1.72 9.72 5.20
N ARG A 66 2.59 9.47 4.20
CA ARG A 66 3.94 9.95 4.31
C ARG A 66 4.14 11.25 3.65
N GLY A 67 3.41 11.53 2.62
CA GLY A 67 3.49 12.80 1.95
C GLY A 67 3.09 13.92 2.88
N ALA A 68 2.04 13.69 3.63
CA ALA A 68 1.56 14.70 4.55
C ALA A 68 2.59 14.94 5.65
N GLU A 69 3.23 13.87 6.07
CA GLU A 69 4.22 13.95 7.08
C GLU A 69 5.41 14.74 6.59
N ILE A 70 5.81 14.51 5.37
CA ILE A 70 6.92 15.23 4.80
C ILE A 70 6.61 16.70 4.64
N LEU A 71 5.42 16.99 4.18
CA LEU A 71 5.03 18.36 4.02
C LEU A 71 4.99 19.12 5.32
N THR A 72 4.59 18.46 6.37
CA THR A 72 4.53 19.14 7.61
C THR A 72 5.89 19.20 8.23
N ALA A 73 6.64 18.19 8.12
CA ALA A 73 7.93 18.13 8.75
C ALA A 73 8.97 18.92 8.03
N GLN A 74 8.86 19.23 6.77
CA GLN A 74 9.83 19.85 6.11
C GLN A 74 9.53 21.05 5.69
N PRO A 75 9.55 21.84 6.30
CA PRO A 75 9.27 23.13 6.02
C PRO A 75 10.00 23.63 5.01
N LEU A 76 10.35 23.59 4.71
CA LEU A 76 10.93 24.09 4.02
C LEU A 76 11.76 24.07 3.44
N GLY A 77 12.08 23.69 3.71
CA GLY A 77 13.05 23.56 3.27
C GLY A 77 13.03 23.85 1.95
N TRP A 78 12.60 23.60 1.26
CA TRP A 78 12.70 23.92 0.04
C TRP A 78 11.55 24.58 -0.34
N GLY A 79 11.45 24.96 -0.43
CA GLY A 79 10.54 25.64 -0.63
C GLY A 79 10.29 26.58 0.07
N ASN A 80 10.30 26.94 0.43
CA ASN A 80 10.13 27.69 1.09
C ASN A 80 10.71 28.47 1.28
N HIS A 81 11.00 28.47 1.08
CA HIS A 81 11.49 29.02 1.14
C HIS A 81 11.50 29.42 0.83
#